data_384fee3730f1e513468b7fba3da43a54
#
_entry.id   384fee3730f1e513468b7fba3da43a54
#
_cell.length_a   1.000
_cell.length_b   1.000
_cell.length_c   1.000
_cell.angle_alpha   90.00
_cell.angle_beta   90.00
_cell.angle_gamma   90.00
#
_symmetry.space_group_name_H-M   'P 1'
#
loop_
_entity.id
_entity.type
_entity.pdbx_description
1 polymer ?
#
loop_
_entity_poly.entity_id
_entity_poly.type
_entity_poly.pdbx_seq_one_letter_code
_entity_poly.pdbx_strand_id
1 'polypeptide(L)'
;SSNGFLTSEERKLFQIEISSIKEEMLSIANGKDALGNGYFSGTSVVDKPFEVNNLGEVNYVGSAVNKTLQVSRGSDLRQNFSGTEVFLSANTGSEKFSIFEALDEFSRSLDYGISSESSSNLLSNGTAVDVVLPASGQMNEYKFDLSSNGAIYNIEAHVYGNDFNGLAAAINEHTSASGITAVVSSANKIRLSGNGIDLKISNFVTDLPNTTDQSIGVQKTVGSNVSDEIILPHSLSNLAVQNKLHNVFEHFISKRTELGVASSTAQNFVDSTQNTLVDLSEDISKIEDADMAELLTKLQGLLTNKEAAQATFSRLSSKNLFDFMG
;
A
#
# COMPACT_ATOMS: atom_id res chain seq x y z
N SER A 1 1.53 13.91 38.58
CA SER A 1 0.65 13.28 37.62
C SER A 1 0.78 14.01 36.29
N SER A 2 1.69 13.56 35.44
CA SER A 2 1.88 14.13 34.14
C SER A 2 0.75 13.58 33.26
N ASN A 3 -0.20 14.42 32.91
CA ASN A 3 -1.09 14.17 31.78
C ASN A 3 -0.21 14.09 30.55
N GLY A 4 -0.31 12.98 29.81
CA GLY A 4 0.54 12.62 28.67
C GLY A 4 0.27 13.43 27.42
N PHE A 5 0.30 14.75 27.50
CA PHE A 5 0.19 15.65 26.35
C PHE A 5 1.59 16.07 25.91
N LEU A 6 1.90 15.82 24.65
CA LEU A 6 3.13 16.27 24.01
C LEU A 6 3.20 17.80 24.02
N THR A 7 4.35 18.35 24.37
CA THR A 7 4.64 19.77 24.21
C THR A 7 4.73 20.14 22.72
N SER A 8 4.69 21.42 22.39
CA SER A 8 4.85 21.88 21.00
C SER A 8 6.21 21.48 20.41
N GLU A 9 7.26 21.48 21.23
CA GLU A 9 8.58 21.04 20.81
C GLU A 9 8.63 19.54 20.55
N GLU A 10 8.05 18.72 21.41
CA GLU A 10 7.98 17.27 21.23
C GLU A 10 7.18 16.91 19.96
N ARG A 11 6.07 17.58 19.71
CA ARG A 11 5.29 17.37 18.47
C ARG A 11 6.11 17.66 17.22
N LYS A 12 6.87 18.76 17.20
CA LYS A 12 7.76 19.10 16.08
C LYS A 12 8.87 18.06 15.88
N LEU A 13 9.43 17.52 16.95
CA LEU A 13 10.43 16.45 16.86
C LEU A 13 9.82 15.19 16.23
N PHE A 14 8.61 14.80 16.65
CA PHE A 14 7.90 13.67 16.04
C PHE A 14 7.58 13.91 14.57
N GLN A 15 7.19 15.12 14.17
CA GLN A 15 6.96 15.46 12.75
C GLN A 15 8.23 15.31 11.91
N ILE A 16 9.39 15.73 12.44
CA ILE A 16 10.68 15.53 11.76
C ILE A 16 10.98 14.04 11.61
N GLU A 17 10.74 13.24 12.65
CA GLU A 17 10.95 11.80 12.62
C GLU A 17 10.03 11.12 11.60
N ILE A 18 8.73 11.47 11.57
CA ILE A 18 7.77 10.97 10.58
C ILE A 18 8.21 11.32 9.16
N SER A 19 8.66 12.55 8.95
CA SER A 19 9.16 12.98 7.64
C SER A 19 10.37 12.15 7.21
N SER A 20 11.31 11.89 8.11
CA SER A 20 12.47 11.03 7.86
C SER A 20 12.05 9.59 7.53
N ILE A 21 11.09 9.03 8.26
CA ILE A 21 10.52 7.70 7.99
C ILE A 21 9.86 7.67 6.59
N LYS A 22 9.11 8.71 6.24
CA LYS A 22 8.47 8.83 4.91
C LYS A 22 9.52 8.85 3.79
N GLU A 23 10.60 9.62 3.95
CA GLU A 23 11.71 9.68 3.00
C GLU A 23 12.43 8.33 2.87
N GLU A 24 12.69 7.64 3.97
CA GLU A 24 13.30 6.31 3.97
C GLU A 24 12.38 5.30 3.25
N MET A 25 11.09 5.31 3.56
CA MET A 25 10.12 4.44 2.88
C MET A 25 10.04 4.74 1.38
N LEU A 26 10.07 6.02 0.98
CA LEU A 26 10.10 6.41 -0.43
C LEU A 26 11.38 5.93 -1.11
N SER A 27 12.52 5.99 -0.43
CA SER A 27 13.80 5.46 -0.92
C SER A 27 13.73 3.94 -1.14
N ILE A 28 13.14 3.20 -0.18
CA ILE A 28 12.91 1.75 -0.31
C ILE A 28 11.94 1.45 -1.46
N ALA A 29 10.84 2.20 -1.56
CA ALA A 29 9.83 2.04 -2.61
C ALA A 29 10.40 2.31 -4.02
N ASN A 30 11.44 3.15 -4.13
CA ASN A 30 12.19 3.44 -5.35
C ASN A 30 13.48 2.62 -5.48
N GLY A 31 13.66 1.57 -4.67
CA GLY A 31 14.78 0.64 -4.79
C GLY A 31 14.83 -0.03 -6.15
N LYS A 32 16.06 -0.29 -6.65
CA LYS A 32 16.31 -0.78 -8.01
C LYS A 32 17.04 -2.11 -8.01
N ASP A 33 16.79 -2.91 -9.04
CA ASP A 33 17.54 -4.11 -9.33
C ASP A 33 18.93 -3.78 -9.96
N ALA A 34 19.73 -4.80 -10.21
CA ALA A 34 21.05 -4.67 -10.84
C ALA A 34 20.99 -4.11 -12.28
N LEU A 35 19.84 -4.13 -12.91
CA LEU A 35 19.60 -3.59 -14.27
C LEU A 35 19.08 -2.15 -14.24
N GLY A 36 18.83 -1.58 -13.04
CA GLY A 36 18.32 -0.23 -12.85
C GLY A 36 16.80 -0.11 -12.87
N ASN A 37 16.06 -1.22 -12.97
CA ASN A 37 14.59 -1.18 -12.91
C ASN A 37 14.10 -1.12 -11.46
N GLY A 38 13.05 -0.35 -11.21
CA GLY A 38 12.43 -0.29 -9.89
C GLY A 38 11.84 -1.64 -9.47
N TYR A 39 12.16 -2.11 -8.25
CA TYR A 39 11.61 -3.36 -7.72
C TYR A 39 10.08 -3.38 -7.71
N PHE A 40 9.47 -2.23 -7.45
CA PHE A 40 8.02 -2.09 -7.29
C PHE A 40 7.33 -1.48 -8.52
N SER A 41 8.00 -1.43 -9.66
CA SER A 41 7.45 -0.87 -10.91
C SER A 41 6.35 -1.72 -11.57
N GLY A 42 6.07 -2.93 -11.04
CA GLY A 42 5.16 -3.88 -11.68
C GLY A 42 5.70 -4.37 -13.02
N THR A 43 4.87 -4.35 -14.07
CA THR A 43 5.28 -4.68 -15.44
C THR A 43 5.92 -3.51 -16.19
N SER A 44 5.83 -2.28 -15.68
CA SER A 44 6.46 -1.10 -16.27
C SER A 44 7.97 -1.14 -16.14
N VAL A 45 8.65 -0.50 -17.10
CA VAL A 45 10.11 -0.29 -17.06
C VAL A 45 10.37 1.16 -16.67
N VAL A 46 10.18 1.45 -15.40
CA VAL A 46 10.47 2.77 -14.80
C VAL A 46 11.47 2.60 -13.67
N ASP A 47 12.42 3.53 -13.60
CA ASP A 47 13.49 3.51 -12.60
C ASP A 47 13.05 4.09 -11.24
N LYS A 48 12.04 4.96 -11.23
CA LYS A 48 11.44 5.54 -10.03
C LYS A 48 9.92 5.39 -10.09
N PRO A 49 9.37 4.29 -9.54
CA PRO A 49 7.93 4.06 -9.57
C PRO A 49 7.12 5.01 -8.69
N PHE A 50 7.74 5.71 -7.75
CA PHE A 50 7.08 6.68 -6.87
C PHE A 50 7.71 8.07 -7.02
N GLU A 51 6.87 9.07 -7.29
CA GLU A 51 7.24 10.46 -7.47
C GLU A 51 6.50 11.35 -6.45
N VAL A 52 7.16 12.39 -5.98
CA VAL A 52 6.55 13.39 -5.10
C VAL A 52 6.11 14.57 -5.96
N ASN A 53 4.83 14.93 -5.86
CA ASN A 53 4.30 16.10 -6.56
C ASN A 53 4.62 17.41 -5.81
N ASN A 54 4.23 18.54 -6.40
CA ASN A 54 4.46 19.87 -5.81
C ASN A 54 3.70 20.11 -4.48
N LEU A 55 2.74 19.27 -4.16
CA LEU A 55 1.97 19.30 -2.89
C LEU A 55 2.59 18.40 -1.82
N GLY A 56 3.69 17.69 -2.13
CA GLY A 56 4.33 16.74 -1.21
C GLY A 56 3.66 15.36 -1.18
N GLU A 57 2.67 15.11 -2.04
CA GLU A 57 1.97 13.84 -2.13
C GLU A 57 2.77 12.84 -2.98
N VAL A 58 2.74 11.57 -2.59
CA VAL A 58 3.45 10.50 -3.28
C VAL A 58 2.54 9.85 -4.31
N ASN A 59 2.89 9.97 -5.58
CA ASN A 59 2.18 9.39 -6.71
C ASN A 59 2.91 8.16 -7.25
N TYR A 60 2.16 7.16 -7.66
CA TYR A 60 2.70 5.95 -8.28
C TYR A 60 2.56 6.02 -9.81
N VAL A 61 3.68 5.89 -10.52
CA VAL A 61 3.76 5.94 -11.99
C VAL A 61 4.10 4.56 -12.60
N GLY A 62 4.21 3.53 -11.77
CA GLY A 62 4.43 2.16 -12.21
C GLY A 62 3.15 1.46 -12.67
N SER A 63 3.24 0.15 -12.95
CA SER A 63 2.10 -0.71 -13.28
C SER A 63 1.59 -1.45 -12.05
N ALA A 64 0.27 -1.50 -11.89
CA ALA A 64 -0.36 -2.30 -10.84
C ALA A 64 -0.29 -3.82 -11.09
N VAL A 65 0.13 -4.23 -12.29
CA VAL A 65 0.22 -5.65 -12.68
C VAL A 65 1.59 -6.19 -12.29
N ASN A 66 1.62 -7.34 -11.63
CA ASN A 66 2.86 -8.03 -11.25
C ASN A 66 3.44 -8.82 -12.41
N LYS A 67 4.78 -8.93 -12.43
CA LYS A 67 5.48 -9.82 -13.38
C LYS A 67 5.34 -11.26 -12.89
N THR A 68 5.01 -12.15 -13.82
CA THR A 68 4.99 -13.60 -13.57
C THR A 68 5.91 -14.29 -14.55
N LEU A 69 6.53 -15.38 -14.11
CA LEU A 69 7.32 -16.27 -14.94
C LEU A 69 6.63 -17.62 -14.99
N GLN A 70 6.29 -18.08 -16.19
CA GLN A 70 5.79 -19.43 -16.36
C GLN A 70 6.95 -20.41 -16.22
N VAL A 71 6.94 -21.20 -15.16
CA VAL A 71 8.01 -22.14 -14.80
C VAL A 71 7.71 -23.55 -15.23
N SER A 72 6.42 -23.90 -15.40
CA SER A 72 5.98 -25.15 -16.03
C SER A 72 4.59 -24.97 -16.65
N ARG A 73 4.10 -26.00 -17.36
CA ARG A 73 2.76 -25.96 -17.94
C ARG A 73 1.70 -25.85 -16.81
N GLY A 74 1.10 -24.66 -16.66
CA GLY A 74 0.08 -24.38 -15.65
C GLY A 74 0.62 -23.94 -14.28
N SER A 75 1.90 -23.62 -14.17
CA SER A 75 2.49 -23.06 -12.93
C SER A 75 3.25 -21.77 -13.23
N ASP A 76 2.75 -20.67 -12.71
CA ASP A 76 3.33 -19.34 -12.81
C ASP A 76 3.98 -18.95 -11.47
N LEU A 77 5.23 -18.51 -11.52
CA LEU A 77 5.94 -17.94 -10.38
C LEU A 77 5.86 -16.43 -10.44
N ARG A 78 5.43 -15.81 -9.37
CA ARG A 78 5.41 -14.37 -9.21
C ARG A 78 6.84 -13.85 -9.03
N GLN A 79 7.26 -12.92 -9.90
CA GLN A 79 8.62 -12.37 -9.90
C GLN A 79 8.77 -11.12 -9.04
N ASN A 80 7.69 -10.32 -8.90
CA ASN A 80 7.72 -9.07 -8.13
C ASN A 80 6.37 -8.76 -7.49
N PHE A 81 6.36 -7.74 -6.64
CA PHE A 81 5.17 -7.11 -6.08
C PHE A 81 5.07 -5.70 -6.62
N SER A 82 3.89 -5.29 -7.10
CA SER A 82 3.70 -3.91 -7.58
C SER A 82 3.68 -2.92 -6.40
N GLY A 83 4.08 -1.68 -6.67
CA GLY A 83 4.02 -0.62 -5.67
C GLY A 83 2.61 -0.33 -5.19
N THR A 84 1.60 -0.48 -6.06
CA THR A 84 0.19 -0.38 -5.68
C THR A 84 -0.17 -1.37 -4.59
N GLU A 85 0.28 -2.62 -4.73
CA GLU A 85 -0.06 -3.68 -3.80
C GLU A 85 0.63 -3.50 -2.44
N VAL A 86 1.90 -3.06 -2.45
CA VAL A 86 2.70 -2.96 -1.22
C VAL A 86 2.45 -1.65 -0.47
N PHE A 87 2.36 -0.52 -1.20
CA PHE A 87 2.37 0.80 -0.57
C PHE A 87 1.04 1.56 -0.65
N LEU A 88 0.12 1.19 -1.57
CA LEU A 88 -1.10 1.94 -1.82
C LEU A 88 -2.38 1.15 -1.51
N SER A 89 -2.28 -0.02 -0.93
CA SER A 89 -3.42 -0.91 -0.68
C SER A 89 -3.53 -1.37 0.78
N ALA A 90 -3.01 -0.58 1.72
CA ALA A 90 -3.35 -0.77 3.12
C ALA A 90 -4.87 -0.56 3.31
N ASN A 91 -5.50 -1.28 4.25
CA ASN A 91 -6.95 -1.36 4.31
C ASN A 91 -7.45 -1.34 5.76
N THR A 92 -8.43 -0.49 6.05
CA THR A 92 -9.15 -0.47 7.34
C THR A 92 -10.36 -1.41 7.38
N GLY A 93 -10.62 -2.18 6.29
CA GLY A 93 -11.83 -2.97 6.10
C GLY A 93 -12.90 -2.25 5.26
N SER A 94 -13.03 -0.94 5.38
CA SER A 94 -13.97 -0.11 4.62
C SER A 94 -13.29 0.75 3.55
N GLU A 95 -12.02 1.08 3.72
CA GLU A 95 -11.26 2.00 2.87
C GLU A 95 -9.85 1.48 2.61
N LYS A 96 -9.38 1.65 1.36
CA LYS A 96 -7.99 1.46 0.98
C LYS A 96 -7.28 2.80 0.96
N PHE A 97 -6.07 2.83 1.50
CA PHE A 97 -5.29 4.05 1.59
C PHE A 97 -3.81 3.80 1.34
N SER A 98 -3.10 4.87 1.01
CA SER A 98 -1.66 4.87 0.86
C SER A 98 -0.96 4.90 2.22
N ILE A 99 0.12 4.14 2.36
CA ILE A 99 0.98 4.20 3.55
C ILE A 99 1.56 5.61 3.73
N PHE A 100 1.91 6.28 2.62
CA PHE A 100 2.41 7.65 2.64
C PHE A 100 1.34 8.63 3.13
N GLU A 101 0.10 8.45 2.71
CA GLU A 101 -1.05 9.22 3.19
C GLU A 101 -1.26 9.06 4.70
N ALA A 102 -1.17 7.83 5.22
CA ALA A 102 -1.29 7.57 6.65
C ALA A 102 -0.19 8.29 7.46
N LEU A 103 1.04 8.37 6.94
CA LEU A 103 2.13 9.12 7.57
C LEU A 103 1.89 10.63 7.50
N ASP A 104 1.35 11.15 6.39
CA ASP A 104 1.01 12.56 6.25
C ASP A 104 -0.13 12.97 7.19
N GLU A 105 -1.17 12.12 7.32
CA GLU A 105 -2.25 12.35 8.29
C GLU A 105 -1.73 12.30 9.73
N PHE A 106 -0.82 11.37 10.04
CA PHE A 106 -0.20 11.34 11.36
C PHE A 106 0.60 12.61 11.63
N SER A 107 1.44 13.04 10.69
CA SER A 107 2.20 14.29 10.83
C SER A 107 1.28 15.48 11.03
N ARG A 108 0.19 15.61 10.25
CA ARG A 108 -0.79 16.69 10.39
C ARG A 108 -1.57 16.63 11.71
N SER A 109 -1.90 15.44 12.19
CA SER A 109 -2.60 15.30 13.48
C SER A 109 -1.79 15.89 14.64
N LEU A 110 -0.45 15.90 14.55
CA LEU A 110 0.44 16.49 15.54
C LEU A 110 0.45 18.03 15.54
N ASP A 111 -0.02 18.69 14.46
CA ASP A 111 -0.13 20.16 14.41
C ASP A 111 -1.14 20.69 15.44
N TYR A 112 -2.15 19.89 15.75
CA TYR A 112 -3.32 20.30 16.51
C TYR A 112 -3.20 19.89 17.99
N GLY A 113 -2.37 19.94 18.74
CA GLY A 113 -2.27 19.73 20.20
C GLY A 113 -3.42 18.86 20.79
N ILE A 114 -4.19 19.46 21.69
CA ILE A 114 -5.41 18.85 22.25
C ILE A 114 -6.56 19.19 21.31
N SER A 115 -7.01 18.20 20.55
CA SER A 115 -8.13 18.32 19.62
C SER A 115 -9.06 17.13 19.77
N SER A 116 -10.30 17.29 19.40
CA SER A 116 -11.35 16.29 19.55
C SER A 116 -12.06 16.07 18.23
N GLU A 117 -12.54 14.85 17.99
CA GLU A 117 -13.49 14.54 16.90
C GLU A 117 -14.89 15.11 17.17
N SER A 118 -15.17 15.48 18.40
CA SER A 118 -16.45 15.99 18.84
C SER A 118 -16.26 17.20 19.74
N SER A 119 -17.05 18.24 19.53
CA SER A 119 -17.09 19.38 20.42
C SER A 119 -17.64 19.00 21.80
N SER A 120 -17.30 19.80 22.79
CA SER A 120 -18.09 19.90 24.02
C SER A 120 -19.48 20.47 23.73
N ASN A 121 -20.36 20.59 24.73
CA ASN A 121 -21.61 21.34 24.53
C ASN A 121 -21.30 22.79 24.15
N LEU A 122 -21.63 23.17 22.91
CA LEU A 122 -21.29 24.47 22.34
C LEU A 122 -22.13 25.63 22.91
N LEU A 123 -23.35 25.33 23.36
CA LEU A 123 -24.29 26.33 23.87
C LEU A 123 -24.50 26.28 25.40
N SER A 124 -23.66 25.55 26.15
CA SER A 124 -23.84 25.32 27.60
C SER A 124 -23.93 26.59 28.42
N ASN A 125 -23.25 27.67 28.03
CA ASN A 125 -23.15 28.92 28.76
C ASN A 125 -23.57 30.15 27.93
N GLY A 126 -24.19 29.94 26.75
CA GLY A 126 -24.57 31.01 25.85
C GLY A 126 -25.71 30.61 24.93
N THR A 127 -26.23 31.60 24.24
CA THR A 127 -27.30 31.38 23.23
C THR A 127 -26.79 31.32 21.81
N ALA A 128 -25.51 31.60 21.60
CA ALA A 128 -24.86 31.57 20.28
C ALA A 128 -23.39 31.24 20.37
N VAL A 129 -22.84 30.62 19.31
CA VAL A 129 -21.44 30.29 19.12
C VAL A 129 -21.05 30.58 17.67
N ASP A 130 -19.82 31.05 17.44
CA ASP A 130 -19.27 31.26 16.12
C ASP A 130 -18.40 30.01 15.75
N VAL A 131 -18.76 29.38 14.63
CA VAL A 131 -18.03 28.25 14.05
C VAL A 131 -17.19 28.79 12.91
N VAL A 132 -15.87 28.67 13.03
CA VAL A 132 -14.90 29.08 12.02
C VAL A 132 -14.60 27.87 11.15
N LEU A 133 -14.87 27.96 9.86
CA LEU A 133 -14.75 26.88 8.91
C LEU A 133 -13.49 27.09 8.04
N PRO A 134 -12.70 26.05 7.81
CA PRO A 134 -11.61 26.10 6.86
C PRO A 134 -12.19 26.29 5.45
N ALA A 135 -11.44 26.95 4.56
CA ALA A 135 -11.87 27.21 3.20
C ALA A 135 -10.69 27.11 2.22
N SER A 136 -10.98 26.68 1.00
CA SER A 136 -10.05 26.72 -0.12
C SER A 136 -10.59 27.59 -1.27
N GLY A 137 -9.78 27.80 -2.31
CA GLY A 137 -10.25 28.48 -3.52
C GLY A 137 -11.07 27.61 -4.46
N GLN A 138 -11.45 26.39 -4.05
CA GLN A 138 -12.14 25.39 -4.86
C GLN A 138 -13.51 25.04 -4.26
N MET A 139 -14.30 24.22 -4.98
CA MET A 139 -15.50 23.60 -4.46
C MET A 139 -15.08 22.46 -3.54
N ASN A 140 -15.51 22.51 -2.28
CA ASN A 140 -15.22 21.46 -1.31
C ASN A 140 -16.48 20.97 -0.61
N GLU A 141 -16.45 19.71 -0.22
CA GLU A 141 -17.51 19.07 0.54
C GLU A 141 -17.26 19.23 2.05
N TYR A 142 -18.33 19.52 2.78
CA TYR A 142 -18.35 19.58 4.24
C TYR A 142 -19.46 18.68 4.75
N LYS A 143 -19.08 17.67 5.54
CA LYS A 143 -20.01 16.76 6.21
C LYS A 143 -19.70 16.73 7.69
N PHE A 144 -20.73 16.84 8.52
CA PHE A 144 -20.60 16.63 9.95
C PHE A 144 -21.94 16.29 10.58
N ASP A 145 -21.89 15.72 11.76
CA ASP A 145 -23.05 15.47 12.58
C ASP A 145 -23.28 16.62 13.53
N LEU A 146 -24.48 17.19 13.48
CA LEU A 146 -24.98 18.17 14.41
C LEU A 146 -25.88 17.47 15.43
N SER A 147 -25.43 17.34 16.68
CA SER A 147 -26.24 16.75 17.75
C SER A 147 -26.94 17.86 18.55
N SER A 148 -28.26 17.79 18.64
CA SER A 148 -29.09 18.69 19.46
C SER A 148 -29.89 17.88 20.46
N ASN A 149 -29.64 18.08 21.76
CA ASN A 149 -30.29 17.36 22.86
C ASN A 149 -30.32 15.82 22.67
N GLY A 150 -29.24 15.25 22.09
CA GLY A 150 -29.10 13.83 21.82
C GLY A 150 -29.67 13.35 20.48
N ALA A 151 -30.43 14.16 19.75
CA ALA A 151 -30.81 13.85 18.37
C ALA A 151 -29.69 14.25 17.41
N ILE A 152 -29.40 13.43 16.41
CA ILE A 152 -28.31 13.63 15.44
C ILE A 152 -28.90 14.01 14.09
N TYR A 153 -28.37 15.07 13.51
CA TYR A 153 -28.70 15.59 12.17
C TYR A 153 -27.44 15.57 11.31
N ASN A 154 -27.44 14.83 10.22
CA ASN A 154 -26.34 14.78 9.28
C ASN A 154 -26.40 16.02 8.38
N ILE A 155 -25.39 16.86 8.45
CA ILE A 155 -25.26 18.08 7.64
C ILE A 155 -24.26 17.79 6.53
N GLU A 156 -24.66 18.09 5.29
CA GLU A 156 -23.83 17.94 4.11
C GLU A 156 -24.05 19.14 3.19
N ALA A 157 -22.96 19.76 2.74
CA ALA A 157 -23.01 20.86 1.78
C ALA A 157 -21.72 20.95 0.96
N HIS A 158 -21.85 21.42 -0.28
CA HIS A 158 -20.74 21.82 -1.12
C HIS A 158 -20.55 23.32 -1.04
N VAL A 159 -19.35 23.76 -0.74
CA VAL A 159 -18.99 25.17 -0.52
C VAL A 159 -17.92 25.58 -1.52
N TYR A 160 -18.10 26.67 -2.24
CA TYR A 160 -17.10 27.26 -3.11
C TYR A 160 -16.43 28.46 -2.41
N GLY A 161 -15.13 28.37 -2.24
CA GLY A 161 -14.39 29.42 -1.56
C GLY A 161 -14.89 29.62 -0.12
N ASN A 162 -15.30 30.86 0.19
CA ASN A 162 -15.81 31.27 1.51
C ASN A 162 -17.35 31.45 1.54
N ASP A 163 -18.08 30.95 0.56
CA ASP A 163 -19.53 31.07 0.51
C ASP A 163 -20.21 29.94 1.28
N PHE A 164 -20.30 30.08 2.58
CA PHE A 164 -20.97 29.15 3.48
C PHE A 164 -22.50 29.26 3.58
N ASN A 165 -23.14 30.03 2.71
CA ASN A 165 -24.60 30.17 2.74
C ASN A 165 -25.33 28.84 2.51
N GLY A 166 -24.81 27.98 1.62
CA GLY A 166 -25.33 26.63 1.39
C GLY A 166 -25.25 25.75 2.65
N LEU A 167 -24.14 25.81 3.37
CA LEU A 167 -23.96 25.05 4.62
C LEU A 167 -24.89 25.57 5.73
N ALA A 168 -25.03 26.90 5.86
CA ALA A 168 -26.01 27.51 6.81
C ALA A 168 -27.44 27.11 6.46
N ALA A 169 -27.80 27.05 5.17
CA ALA A 169 -29.09 26.57 4.72
C ALA A 169 -29.32 25.09 5.08
N ALA A 170 -28.37 24.22 4.84
CA ALA A 170 -28.47 22.81 5.21
C ALA A 170 -28.71 22.62 6.73
N ILE A 171 -28.00 23.38 7.58
CA ILE A 171 -28.28 23.38 9.02
C ILE A 171 -29.70 23.85 9.30
N ASN A 172 -30.16 24.92 8.63
CA ASN A 172 -31.48 25.53 8.85
C ASN A 172 -32.63 24.65 8.37
N GLU A 173 -32.43 23.70 7.48
CA GLU A 173 -33.42 22.68 7.12
C GLU A 173 -33.89 21.88 8.34
N HIS A 174 -33.04 21.73 9.33
CA HIS A 174 -33.32 21.02 10.57
C HIS A 174 -33.76 21.92 11.73
N THR A 175 -33.89 23.25 11.54
CA THR A 175 -34.18 24.20 12.65
C THR A 175 -35.42 23.84 13.43
N SER A 176 -36.50 23.42 12.76
CA SER A 176 -37.76 23.08 13.43
C SER A 176 -37.64 21.89 14.38
N ALA A 177 -36.73 20.96 14.11
CA ALA A 177 -36.51 19.78 14.93
C ALA A 177 -35.36 19.96 15.91
N SER A 178 -34.26 20.60 15.47
CA SER A 178 -33.05 20.79 16.27
C SER A 178 -33.15 21.99 17.23
N GLY A 179 -33.98 23.00 16.92
CA GLY A 179 -34.01 24.27 17.63
C GLY A 179 -32.80 25.18 17.34
N ILE A 180 -31.93 24.80 16.40
CA ILE A 180 -30.71 25.51 16.03
C ILE A 180 -30.95 26.36 14.79
N THR A 181 -30.48 27.61 14.80
CA THR A 181 -30.42 28.47 13.62
C THR A 181 -28.99 28.78 13.25
N ALA A 182 -28.69 28.82 11.97
CA ALA A 182 -27.38 29.11 11.41
C ALA A 182 -27.42 30.36 10.54
N VAL A 183 -26.50 31.29 10.74
CA VAL A 183 -26.35 32.51 9.94
C VAL A 183 -24.86 32.71 9.63
N VAL A 184 -24.54 32.99 8.37
CA VAL A 184 -23.19 33.40 8.00
C VAL A 184 -22.88 34.76 8.58
N SER A 185 -21.95 34.84 9.52
CA SER A 185 -21.59 36.06 10.27
C SER A 185 -20.39 36.79 9.65
N SER A 186 -19.52 36.09 8.95
CA SER A 186 -18.40 36.65 8.16
C SER A 186 -17.92 35.63 7.12
N ALA A 187 -16.89 35.98 6.34
CA ALA A 187 -16.42 35.21 5.19
C ALA A 187 -16.16 33.69 5.45
N ASN A 188 -15.77 33.33 6.67
CA ASN A 188 -15.48 31.93 7.05
C ASN A 188 -16.13 31.53 8.38
N LYS A 189 -17.19 32.24 8.79
CA LYS A 189 -17.85 31.99 10.08
C LYS A 189 -19.34 31.82 9.93
N ILE A 190 -19.85 30.76 10.55
CA ILE A 190 -21.28 30.55 10.76
C ILE A 190 -21.55 30.72 12.25
N ARG A 191 -22.52 31.57 12.55
CA ARG A 191 -23.06 31.69 13.91
C ARG A 191 -24.19 30.69 14.07
N LEU A 192 -24.07 29.81 15.02
CA LEU A 192 -25.10 28.89 15.46
C LEU A 192 -25.76 29.46 16.73
N SER A 193 -27.08 29.49 16.74
CA SER A 193 -27.86 30.00 17.84
C SER A 193 -28.96 29.03 18.25
N GLY A 194 -29.20 28.93 19.55
CA GLY A 194 -30.26 28.13 20.14
C GLY A 194 -30.37 28.41 21.63
N ASN A 195 -31.51 28.13 22.22
CA ASN A 195 -31.76 28.43 23.65
C ASN A 195 -32.01 27.15 24.42
N GLY A 196 -31.15 26.88 25.45
CA GLY A 196 -31.29 25.71 26.31
C GLY A 196 -31.02 24.38 25.63
N ILE A 197 -30.15 24.38 24.61
CA ILE A 197 -29.86 23.23 23.77
C ILE A 197 -28.47 22.70 24.08
N ASP A 198 -28.35 21.37 24.24
CA ASP A 198 -27.06 20.69 24.25
C ASP A 198 -26.62 20.45 22.79
N LEU A 199 -25.80 21.37 22.27
CA LEU A 199 -25.31 21.35 20.89
C LEU A 199 -23.90 20.79 20.83
N LYS A 200 -23.68 19.81 19.97
CA LYS A 200 -22.35 19.27 19.64
C LYS A 200 -22.18 19.12 18.14
N ILE A 201 -20.96 19.32 17.68
CA ILE A 201 -20.52 18.98 16.32
C ILE A 201 -19.55 17.81 16.44
N SER A 202 -19.73 16.80 15.59
CA SER A 202 -18.88 15.60 15.55
C SER A 202 -18.79 15.04 14.13
N ASN A 203 -17.92 14.06 13.93
CA ASN A 203 -17.75 13.32 12.68
C ASN A 203 -17.52 14.22 11.46
N PHE A 204 -16.71 15.27 11.65
CA PHE A 204 -16.38 16.17 10.56
C PHE A 204 -15.55 15.46 9.49
N VAL A 205 -15.99 15.57 8.24
CA VAL A 205 -15.33 15.06 7.03
C VAL A 205 -15.30 16.17 5.99
N THR A 206 -14.18 16.30 5.31
CA THR A 206 -14.02 17.27 4.20
C THR A 206 -13.01 16.75 3.18
N ASP A 207 -13.15 17.17 1.94
CA ASP A 207 -12.23 16.95 0.83
C ASP A 207 -11.26 18.12 0.59
N LEU A 208 -11.11 19.01 1.57
CA LEU A 208 -10.17 20.12 1.50
C LEU A 208 -8.75 19.61 1.23
N PRO A 209 -7.97 20.33 0.39
CA PRO A 209 -6.58 19.99 0.14
C PRO A 209 -5.75 19.86 1.43
N ASN A 210 -4.83 18.90 1.45
CA ASN A 210 -3.94 18.65 2.60
C ASN A 210 -3.05 19.84 2.99
N THR A 211 -2.90 20.81 2.08
CA THR A 211 -2.16 22.07 2.30
C THR A 211 -2.98 23.14 3.03
N THR A 212 -4.27 22.89 3.22
CA THR A 212 -5.19 23.78 3.93
C THR A 212 -5.39 23.28 5.34
N ASP A 213 -5.51 24.19 6.32
CA ASP A 213 -6.00 23.82 7.65
C ASP A 213 -7.39 23.19 7.50
N GLN A 214 -7.56 21.96 7.96
CA GLN A 214 -8.80 21.20 7.82
C GLN A 214 -9.64 21.21 9.11
N SER A 215 -9.22 21.95 10.15
CA SER A 215 -9.92 21.99 11.42
C SER A 215 -11.11 22.96 11.42
N ILE A 216 -12.16 22.62 12.18
CA ILE A 216 -13.21 23.56 12.55
C ILE A 216 -12.84 24.23 13.88
N GLY A 217 -12.72 25.54 13.87
CA GLY A 217 -12.59 26.33 15.09
C GLY A 217 -13.95 26.71 15.66
N VAL A 218 -14.16 26.53 16.95
CA VAL A 218 -15.37 26.95 17.64
C VAL A 218 -15.04 28.03 18.64
N GLN A 219 -15.57 29.23 18.44
CA GLN A 219 -15.35 30.38 19.29
C GLN A 219 -16.56 30.60 20.19
N LYS A 220 -16.38 30.30 21.49
CA LYS A 220 -17.40 30.54 22.52
C LYS A 220 -17.12 31.87 23.21
N THR A 221 -18.09 32.76 23.23
CA THR A 221 -17.99 34.01 23.97
C THR A 221 -18.87 33.93 25.22
N VAL A 222 -18.26 33.91 26.39
CA VAL A 222 -18.92 33.92 27.70
C VAL A 222 -18.53 35.20 28.44
N GLY A 223 -19.38 36.20 28.43
CA GLY A 223 -19.02 37.51 28.94
C GLY A 223 -17.93 38.18 28.12
N SER A 224 -16.77 38.49 28.74
CA SER A 224 -15.57 39.02 28.06
C SER A 224 -14.56 37.96 27.66
N ASN A 225 -14.78 36.71 28.03
CA ASN A 225 -13.86 35.61 27.74
C ASN A 225 -14.27 34.88 26.46
N VAL A 226 -13.31 34.76 25.55
CA VAL A 226 -13.41 33.91 24.35
C VAL A 226 -12.62 32.65 24.62
N SER A 227 -13.25 31.50 24.48
CA SER A 227 -12.57 30.20 24.50
C SER A 227 -12.69 29.57 23.13
N ASP A 228 -11.58 29.08 22.59
CA ASP A 228 -11.50 28.39 21.31
C ASP A 228 -11.46 26.89 21.54
N GLU A 229 -12.24 26.15 20.80
CA GLU A 229 -12.22 24.70 20.73
C GLU A 229 -11.95 24.28 19.28
N ILE A 230 -11.13 23.27 19.07
CA ILE A 230 -10.78 22.80 17.73
C ILE A 230 -11.36 21.40 17.54
N ILE A 231 -12.11 21.24 16.44
CA ILE A 231 -12.67 19.95 16.00
C ILE A 231 -11.89 19.52 14.76
N LEU A 232 -11.29 18.34 14.80
CA LEU A 232 -10.56 17.77 13.67
C LEU A 232 -11.49 16.97 12.77
N PRO A 233 -11.15 16.89 11.47
CA PRO A 233 -11.71 15.85 10.61
C PRO A 233 -11.49 14.46 11.23
N HIS A 234 -12.44 13.57 11.00
CA HIS A 234 -12.36 12.19 11.51
C HIS A 234 -11.05 11.51 11.10
N SER A 235 -10.56 11.75 9.87
CA SER A 235 -9.30 11.21 9.36
C SER A 235 -8.06 11.63 10.17
N LEU A 236 -8.08 12.80 10.80
CA LEU A 236 -6.97 13.34 11.62
C LEU A 236 -7.16 13.09 13.12
N SER A 237 -8.19 12.39 13.51
CA SER A 237 -8.38 12.04 14.90
C SER A 237 -7.33 11.05 15.39
N ASN A 238 -6.96 11.16 16.67
CA ASN A 238 -5.97 10.25 17.26
C ASN A 238 -6.35 8.77 17.09
N LEU A 239 -7.63 8.44 17.19
CA LEU A 239 -8.10 7.06 17.04
C LEU A 239 -8.02 6.59 15.59
N ALA A 240 -8.46 7.40 14.63
CA ALA A 240 -8.41 7.06 13.22
C ALA A 240 -6.95 6.90 12.73
N VAL A 241 -6.08 7.84 13.09
CA VAL A 241 -4.66 7.80 12.76
C VAL A 241 -3.98 6.57 13.38
N GLN A 242 -4.25 6.28 14.66
CA GLN A 242 -3.73 5.07 15.31
C GLN A 242 -4.19 3.80 14.62
N ASN A 243 -5.46 3.70 14.26
CA ASN A 243 -6.01 2.57 13.52
C ASN A 243 -5.40 2.44 12.12
N LYS A 244 -5.23 3.54 11.38
CA LYS A 244 -4.54 3.53 10.09
C LYS A 244 -3.10 3.03 10.22
N LEU A 245 -2.32 3.53 11.17
CA LEU A 245 -0.95 3.08 11.42
C LEU A 245 -0.88 1.61 11.82
N HIS A 246 -1.80 1.14 12.66
CA HIS A 246 -1.90 -0.28 13.00
C HIS A 246 -2.17 -1.13 11.76
N ASN A 247 -3.10 -0.73 10.90
CA ASN A 247 -3.41 -1.43 9.66
C ASN A 247 -2.24 -1.40 8.65
N VAL A 248 -1.45 -0.31 8.61
CA VAL A 248 -0.19 -0.26 7.85
C VAL A 248 0.77 -1.34 8.33
N PHE A 249 0.95 -1.47 9.63
CA PHE A 249 1.83 -2.47 10.23
C PHE A 249 1.38 -3.90 9.89
N GLU A 250 0.09 -4.22 10.08
CA GLU A 250 -0.50 -5.52 9.73
C GLU A 250 -0.39 -5.81 8.22
N HIS A 251 -0.56 -4.79 7.38
CA HIS A 251 -0.39 -4.91 5.94
C HIS A 251 1.04 -5.31 5.56
N PHE A 252 2.06 -4.69 6.16
CA PHE A 252 3.46 -5.08 5.93
C PHE A 252 3.78 -6.48 6.43
N ILE A 253 3.24 -6.90 7.57
CA ILE A 253 3.39 -8.28 8.07
C ILE A 253 2.81 -9.25 7.04
N SER A 254 1.61 -8.97 6.53
CA SER A 254 0.97 -9.79 5.49
C SER A 254 1.82 -9.86 4.23
N LYS A 255 2.31 -8.73 3.72
CA LYS A 255 3.16 -8.69 2.51
C LYS A 255 4.51 -9.39 2.71
N ARG A 256 5.10 -9.27 3.89
CA ARG A 256 6.31 -10.03 4.25
C ARG A 256 6.05 -11.54 4.24
N THR A 257 4.91 -11.97 4.73
CA THR A 257 4.50 -13.39 4.72
C THR A 257 4.30 -13.88 3.29
N GLU A 258 3.59 -13.12 2.45
CA GLU A 258 3.41 -13.43 1.02
C GLU A 258 4.76 -13.54 0.29
N LEU A 259 5.70 -12.62 0.57
CA LEU A 259 7.05 -12.66 0.02
C LEU A 259 7.80 -13.92 0.47
N GLY A 260 7.68 -14.31 1.75
CA GLY A 260 8.26 -15.53 2.29
C GLY A 260 7.73 -16.78 1.58
N VAL A 261 6.43 -16.86 1.35
CA VAL A 261 5.81 -17.95 0.58
C VAL A 261 6.31 -17.98 -0.86
N ALA A 262 6.36 -16.82 -1.53
CA ALA A 262 6.85 -16.73 -2.91
C ALA A 262 8.32 -17.16 -3.01
N SER A 263 9.17 -16.74 -2.06
CA SER A 263 10.57 -17.14 -1.97
C SER A 263 10.75 -18.65 -1.76
N SER A 264 9.96 -19.23 -0.83
CA SER A 264 9.97 -20.68 -0.59
C SER A 264 9.51 -21.47 -1.83
N THR A 265 8.49 -20.98 -2.53
CA THR A 265 8.02 -21.60 -3.78
C THR A 265 9.10 -21.56 -4.86
N ALA A 266 9.79 -20.42 -5.00
CA ALA A 266 10.91 -20.30 -5.93
C ALA A 266 12.06 -21.27 -5.60
N GLN A 267 12.40 -21.41 -4.32
CA GLN A 267 13.45 -22.36 -3.89
C GLN A 267 13.07 -23.82 -4.19
N ASN A 268 11.83 -24.20 -3.85
CA ASN A 268 11.34 -25.55 -4.16
C ASN A 268 11.38 -25.85 -5.67
N PHE A 269 11.18 -24.82 -6.49
CA PHE A 269 11.26 -24.95 -7.94
C PHE A 269 12.71 -25.17 -8.43
N VAL A 270 13.66 -24.43 -7.85
CA VAL A 270 15.11 -24.61 -8.12
C VAL A 270 15.53 -26.01 -7.74
N ASP A 271 15.16 -26.48 -6.55
CA ASP A 271 15.52 -27.82 -6.06
C ASP A 271 14.91 -28.92 -6.94
N SER A 272 13.65 -28.79 -7.34
CA SER A 272 12.98 -29.73 -8.27
C SER A 272 13.66 -29.75 -9.64
N THR A 273 14.05 -28.59 -10.16
CA THR A 273 14.74 -28.48 -11.46
C THR A 273 16.13 -29.13 -11.39
N GLN A 274 16.87 -28.92 -10.29
CA GLN A 274 18.15 -29.57 -10.07
C GLN A 274 18.02 -31.11 -10.03
N ASN A 275 17.04 -31.64 -9.30
CA ASN A 275 16.78 -33.07 -9.25
C ASN A 275 16.45 -33.61 -10.67
N THR A 276 15.62 -32.91 -11.44
CA THR A 276 15.31 -33.29 -12.83
C THR A 276 16.56 -33.29 -13.72
N LEU A 277 17.48 -32.34 -13.54
CA LEU A 277 18.75 -32.30 -14.26
C LEU A 277 19.64 -33.47 -13.91
N VAL A 278 19.69 -33.88 -12.63
CA VAL A 278 20.43 -35.06 -12.18
C VAL A 278 19.86 -36.34 -12.81
N ASP A 279 18.51 -36.51 -12.72
CA ASP A 279 17.82 -37.66 -13.32
C ASP A 279 18.08 -37.76 -14.84
N LEU A 280 17.98 -36.61 -15.53
CA LEU A 280 18.27 -36.55 -16.97
C LEU A 280 19.72 -36.88 -17.29
N SER A 281 20.67 -36.42 -16.47
CA SER A 281 22.09 -36.74 -16.62
C SER A 281 22.38 -38.25 -16.41
N GLU A 282 21.70 -38.86 -15.43
CA GLU A 282 21.79 -40.33 -15.23
C GLU A 282 21.17 -41.08 -16.40
N ASP A 283 20.04 -40.64 -16.95
CA ASP A 283 19.41 -41.30 -18.10
C ASP A 283 20.25 -41.17 -19.36
N ILE A 284 20.88 -40.01 -19.59
CA ILE A 284 21.87 -39.83 -20.69
C ILE A 284 23.03 -40.78 -20.51
N SER A 285 23.61 -40.88 -19.30
CA SER A 285 24.71 -41.80 -19.02
C SER A 285 24.35 -43.26 -19.27
N LYS A 286 23.15 -43.70 -18.86
CA LYS A 286 22.64 -45.05 -19.13
C LYS A 286 22.50 -45.36 -20.64
N ILE A 287 22.06 -44.38 -21.42
CA ILE A 287 21.93 -44.49 -22.89
C ILE A 287 23.34 -44.58 -23.51
N GLU A 288 24.26 -43.72 -23.13
CA GLU A 288 25.64 -43.72 -23.62
C GLU A 288 26.36 -45.04 -23.26
N ASP A 289 26.22 -45.54 -22.04
CA ASP A 289 26.78 -46.79 -21.60
C ASP A 289 26.21 -47.99 -22.35
N ALA A 290 24.90 -48.01 -22.65
CA ALA A 290 24.26 -49.06 -23.44
C ALA A 290 24.74 -49.05 -24.90
N ASP A 291 24.90 -47.89 -25.50
CA ASP A 291 25.46 -47.77 -26.86
C ASP A 291 26.90 -48.21 -26.95
N MET A 292 27.73 -47.90 -25.93
CA MET A 292 29.11 -48.34 -25.84
C MET A 292 29.22 -49.85 -25.67
N ALA A 293 28.36 -50.49 -24.87
CA ALA A 293 28.31 -51.94 -24.70
C ALA A 293 27.94 -52.68 -26.00
N GLU A 294 26.99 -52.12 -26.74
CA GLU A 294 26.57 -52.66 -28.08
C GLU A 294 27.73 -52.53 -29.10
N LEU A 295 28.39 -51.35 -29.13
CA LEU A 295 29.54 -51.12 -30.01
C LEU A 295 30.72 -52.04 -29.70
N LEU A 296 31.03 -52.23 -28.42
CA LEU A 296 32.11 -53.18 -27.99
C LEU A 296 31.77 -54.62 -28.39
N THR A 297 30.52 -55.03 -28.25
CA THR A 297 30.04 -56.34 -28.65
C THR A 297 30.18 -56.54 -30.17
N LYS A 298 29.79 -55.53 -30.95
CA LYS A 298 29.96 -55.53 -32.42
C LYS A 298 31.43 -55.56 -32.81
N LEU A 299 32.30 -54.80 -32.12
CA LEU A 299 33.75 -54.77 -32.36
C LEU A 299 34.38 -56.15 -32.10
N GLN A 300 34.04 -56.77 -30.96
CA GLN A 300 34.52 -58.14 -30.65
C GLN A 300 34.07 -59.13 -31.70
N GLY A 301 32.80 -59.07 -32.17
CA GLY A 301 32.31 -59.92 -33.27
C GLY A 301 33.12 -59.74 -34.56
N LEU A 302 33.41 -58.48 -34.93
CA LEU A 302 34.18 -58.14 -36.10
C LEU A 302 35.65 -58.63 -35.99
N LEU A 303 36.27 -58.50 -34.81
CA LEU A 303 37.61 -59.04 -34.57
C LEU A 303 37.69 -60.59 -34.68
N THR A 304 36.69 -61.27 -34.10
CA THR A 304 36.54 -62.71 -34.20
C THR A 304 36.34 -63.13 -35.62
N ASN A 305 35.53 -62.48 -36.39
CA ASN A 305 35.29 -62.74 -37.82
C ASN A 305 36.60 -62.50 -38.62
N LYS A 306 37.37 -61.48 -38.34
CA LYS A 306 38.64 -61.18 -38.97
C LYS A 306 39.65 -62.31 -38.70
N GLU A 307 39.77 -62.74 -37.44
CA GLU A 307 40.65 -63.82 -37.05
C GLU A 307 40.29 -65.14 -37.70
N ALA A 308 38.96 -65.46 -37.77
CA ALA A 308 38.48 -66.64 -38.49
C ALA A 308 38.75 -66.55 -39.98
N ALA A 309 38.56 -65.39 -40.62
CA ALA A 309 38.92 -65.19 -42.03
C ALA A 309 40.40 -65.30 -42.28
N GLN A 310 41.26 -64.76 -41.42
CA GLN A 310 42.73 -64.90 -41.50
C GLN A 310 43.17 -66.37 -41.35
N ALA A 311 42.59 -67.10 -40.38
CA ALA A 311 42.85 -68.50 -40.17
C ALA A 311 42.41 -69.35 -41.38
N THR A 312 41.25 -69.03 -41.94
CA THR A 312 40.77 -69.71 -43.15
C THR A 312 41.61 -69.39 -44.38
N PHE A 313 42.06 -68.18 -44.56
CA PHE A 313 42.96 -67.77 -45.63
C PHE A 313 44.32 -68.45 -45.47
N SER A 314 44.88 -68.49 -44.27
CA SER A 314 46.14 -69.19 -43.98
C SER A 314 46.04 -70.68 -44.29
N ARG A 315 44.92 -71.32 -43.94
CA ARG A 315 44.70 -72.75 -44.27
C ARG A 315 44.56 -73.01 -45.75
N LEU A 316 43.87 -72.09 -46.47
CA LEU A 316 43.72 -72.14 -47.92
C LEU A 316 45.05 -71.86 -48.63
N SER A 317 45.84 -70.91 -48.16
CA SER A 317 47.16 -70.54 -48.69
C SER A 317 48.23 -71.60 -48.43
N SER A 318 48.10 -72.35 -47.32
CA SER A 318 49.00 -73.42 -46.98
C SER A 318 48.71 -74.76 -47.74
N LYS A 319 47.51 -74.92 -48.28
CA LYS A 319 47.18 -76.01 -49.20
C LYS A 319 47.37 -75.51 -50.62
N ASN A 320 48.61 -75.54 -51.05
CA ASN A 320 48.95 -75.27 -52.44
C ASN A 320 48.24 -76.25 -53.37
N LEU A 321 47.81 -75.73 -54.49
CA LEU A 321 47.13 -76.47 -55.57
C LEU A 321 47.91 -77.72 -56.03
N PHE A 322 49.23 -77.84 -55.69
CA PHE A 322 50.11 -78.96 -56.03
C PHE A 322 49.95 -80.18 -55.09
N ASP A 323 49.28 -80.06 -53.92
CA ASP A 323 48.99 -81.24 -53.04
C ASP A 323 47.71 -82.01 -53.56
N PHE A 324 47.02 -81.53 -54.57
CA PHE A 324 45.84 -82.16 -55.10
C PHE A 324 46.13 -82.88 -56.45
N MET A 325 47.34 -82.74 -56.92
CA MET A 325 47.77 -83.37 -58.20
C MET A 325 48.90 -84.46 -58.06
N GLY A 326 49.10 -84.97 -56.87
CA GLY A 326 50.01 -86.04 -56.51
C GLY A 326 49.33 -87.32 -56.11
#